data_8649f8de1f32a58e66489b68b1975248
#
_entry.id   8649f8de1f32a58e66489b68b1975248
#
_cell.length_a   1.000
_cell.length_b   1.000
_cell.length_c   1.000
_cell.angle_alpha   90.00
_cell.angle_beta   90.00
_cell.angle_gamma   90.00
#
_symmetry.space_group_name_H-M   'P 1'
#
loop_
_entity.id
_entity.type
_entity.pdbx_description
1 polymer ?
#
loop_
_entity_poly.entity_id
_entity_poly.type
_entity_poly.pdbx_seq_one_letter_code
_entity_poly.pdbx_strand_id
1 'polypeptide(L)'
;MDHLFQIGEISQFFDVPASTLRYWEDKGILHPEKQSENHYREYSIEDLMTISDVIFYKNLGLQLKEIRDMGGLTPVQHGQLFAEKLSELEQQQKLLTHRMEKLRRHIQAVKIL
;
A
#
# COMPACT_ATOMS: atom_id res chain seq x y z
N MET A 1 24.54 -12.30 -14.35
CA MET A 1 24.42 -12.51 -12.90
C MET A 1 23.43 -11.52 -12.34
N ASP A 2 22.50 -12.01 -11.55
CA ASP A 2 21.48 -11.15 -10.98
C ASP A 2 22.07 -10.37 -9.82
N HIS A 3 21.91 -9.07 -9.86
CA HIS A 3 22.30 -8.21 -8.76
C HIS A 3 21.31 -8.37 -7.61
N LEU A 4 21.82 -8.58 -6.40
CA LEU A 4 21.03 -8.69 -5.19
C LEU A 4 21.25 -7.47 -4.30
N PHE A 5 20.21 -7.04 -3.63
CA PHE A 5 20.23 -5.86 -2.78
C PHE A 5 19.98 -6.24 -1.32
N GLN A 6 20.63 -5.52 -0.42
CA GLN A 6 20.41 -5.71 1.01
C GLN A 6 19.24 -4.85 1.49
N ILE A 7 18.65 -5.25 2.61
CA ILE A 7 17.47 -4.57 3.16
C ILE A 7 17.72 -3.07 3.40
N GLY A 8 18.93 -2.70 3.84
CA GLY A 8 19.26 -1.29 4.06
C GLY A 8 19.25 -0.47 2.78
N GLU A 9 19.72 -1.07 1.68
CA GLU A 9 19.68 -0.41 0.37
C GLU A 9 18.26 -0.21 -0.12
N ILE A 10 17.42 -1.23 0.04
CA ILE A 10 16.01 -1.20 -0.36
C ILE A 10 15.25 -0.16 0.47
N SER A 11 15.47 -0.18 1.79
CA SER A 11 14.84 0.76 2.71
C SER A 11 15.15 2.20 2.33
N GLN A 12 16.40 2.48 2.00
CA GLN A 12 16.83 3.81 1.61
C GLN A 12 16.26 4.22 0.25
N PHE A 13 16.29 3.30 -0.72
CA PHE A 13 15.83 3.58 -2.08
C PHE A 13 14.34 3.91 -2.13
N PHE A 14 13.51 3.14 -1.43
CA PHE A 14 12.05 3.33 -1.43
C PHE A 14 11.56 4.25 -0.30
N ASP A 15 12.44 4.67 0.58
CA ASP A 15 12.06 5.43 1.78
C ASP A 15 11.02 4.67 2.60
N VAL A 16 11.26 3.37 2.80
CA VAL A 16 10.41 2.47 3.57
C VAL A 16 11.24 1.88 4.69
N PRO A 17 10.81 1.97 5.95
CA PRO A 17 11.56 1.40 7.07
C PRO A 17 11.81 -0.10 6.88
N ALA A 18 12.98 -0.56 7.30
CA ALA A 18 13.33 -1.99 7.24
C ALA A 18 12.30 -2.84 8.00
N SER A 19 11.76 -2.33 9.10
CA SER A 19 10.70 -3.01 9.85
C SER A 19 9.44 -3.24 9.03
N THR A 20 9.08 -2.29 8.16
CA THR A 20 7.95 -2.44 7.25
C THR A 20 8.21 -3.53 6.22
N LEU A 21 9.42 -3.58 5.66
CA LEU A 21 9.79 -4.62 4.70
C LEU A 21 9.75 -6.00 5.34
N ARG A 22 10.22 -6.15 6.57
CA ARG A 22 10.13 -7.39 7.33
C ARG A 22 8.68 -7.79 7.60
N TYR A 23 7.83 -6.81 7.91
CA TYR A 23 6.41 -7.03 8.11
C TYR A 23 5.76 -7.59 6.84
N TRP A 24 6.12 -7.03 5.67
CA TRP A 24 5.62 -7.52 4.39
C TRP A 24 6.09 -8.95 4.09
N GLU A 25 7.30 -9.31 4.51
CA GLU A 25 7.77 -10.70 4.45
C GLU A 25 6.90 -11.61 5.31
N ASP A 26 6.66 -11.19 6.56
CA ASP A 26 5.87 -11.98 7.51
C ASP A 26 4.43 -12.18 7.00
N LYS A 27 3.91 -11.24 6.26
CA LYS A 27 2.56 -11.32 5.69
C LYS A 27 2.50 -12.05 4.35
N GLY A 28 3.63 -12.56 3.88
CA GLY A 28 3.67 -13.34 2.65
C GLY A 28 3.61 -12.51 1.38
N ILE A 29 3.95 -11.24 1.44
CA ILE A 29 3.95 -10.33 0.30
C ILE A 29 5.31 -10.32 -0.39
N LEU A 30 6.39 -10.39 0.38
CA LEU A 30 7.75 -10.46 -0.11
C LEU A 30 8.36 -11.80 0.25
N HIS A 31 9.16 -12.34 -0.66
CA HIS A 31 9.83 -13.62 -0.48
C HIS A 31 11.32 -13.49 -0.84
N PRO A 32 12.09 -12.70 -0.07
CA PRO A 32 13.52 -12.53 -0.38
C PRO A 32 14.28 -13.82 -0.14
N GLU A 33 15.36 -13.99 -0.90
CA GLU A 33 16.26 -15.10 -0.68
C GLU A 33 17.08 -14.83 0.59
N LYS A 34 17.25 -15.87 1.41
CA LYS A 34 18.07 -15.79 2.62
C LYS A 34 19.46 -16.28 2.31
N GLN A 35 20.46 -15.45 2.61
CA GLN A 35 21.84 -15.87 2.57
C GLN A 35 22.11 -16.84 3.71
N SER A 36 22.59 -18.04 3.37
CA SER A 36 22.82 -19.11 4.34
C SER A 36 23.96 -18.82 5.30
N GLU A 37 24.92 -17.99 4.88
CA GLU A 37 26.14 -17.75 5.66
C GLU A 37 26.00 -16.66 6.71
N ASN A 38 25.26 -15.57 6.38
CA ASN A 38 25.17 -14.38 7.21
C ASN A 38 23.80 -14.15 7.81
N HIS A 39 22.80 -14.90 7.39
CA HIS A 39 21.41 -14.70 7.74
C HIS A 39 20.86 -13.35 7.27
N TYR A 40 21.58 -12.63 6.40
CA TYR A 40 21.07 -11.41 5.79
C TYR A 40 20.15 -11.74 4.63
N ARG A 41 19.08 -10.98 4.52
CA ARG A 41 18.14 -11.12 3.43
C ARG A 41 18.66 -10.36 2.20
N GLU A 42 18.54 -11.00 1.06
CA GLU A 42 18.89 -10.39 -0.22
C GLU A 42 17.67 -10.31 -1.11
N TYR A 43 17.52 -9.19 -1.76
CA TYR A 43 16.35 -8.87 -2.58
C TYR A 43 16.79 -8.83 -4.04
N SER A 44 15.99 -9.46 -4.90
CA SER A 44 16.20 -9.46 -6.34
C SER A 44 15.50 -8.25 -6.98
N ILE A 45 15.70 -8.08 -8.29
CA ILE A 45 14.98 -7.05 -9.05
C ILE A 45 13.48 -7.33 -9.03
N GLU A 46 13.07 -8.59 -9.10
CA GLU A 46 11.66 -8.95 -8.99
C GLU A 46 11.08 -8.51 -7.64
N ASP A 47 11.84 -8.64 -6.57
CA ASP A 47 11.42 -8.14 -5.25
C ASP A 47 11.23 -6.63 -5.25
N LEU A 48 12.12 -5.90 -5.94
CA LEU A 48 11.99 -4.45 -6.06
C LEU A 48 10.72 -4.07 -6.80
N MET A 49 10.40 -4.79 -7.86
CA MET A 49 9.15 -4.58 -8.61
C MET A 49 7.94 -4.82 -7.72
N THR A 50 7.97 -5.90 -6.92
CA THR A 50 6.91 -6.20 -5.97
C THR A 50 6.76 -5.08 -4.93
N ILE A 51 7.86 -4.59 -4.39
CA ILE A 51 7.83 -3.49 -3.41
C ILE A 51 7.20 -2.24 -4.04
N SER A 52 7.60 -1.91 -5.25
CA SER A 52 7.03 -0.78 -5.99
C SER A 52 5.51 -0.92 -6.16
N ASP A 53 5.06 -2.11 -6.53
CA ASP A 53 3.63 -2.40 -6.68
C ASP A 53 2.88 -2.29 -5.36
N VAL A 54 3.46 -2.81 -4.28
CA VAL A 54 2.85 -2.72 -2.94
C VAL A 54 2.65 -1.27 -2.54
N ILE A 55 3.67 -0.44 -2.73
CA ILE A 55 3.59 0.99 -2.42
C ILE A 55 2.47 1.65 -3.25
N PHE A 56 2.41 1.35 -4.53
CA PHE A 56 1.40 1.90 -5.44
C PHE A 56 -0.01 1.55 -4.97
N TYR A 57 -0.26 0.27 -4.70
CA TYR A 57 -1.59 -0.18 -4.30
C TYR A 57 -1.98 0.30 -2.90
N LYS A 58 -1.03 0.39 -1.97
CA LYS A 58 -1.31 0.97 -0.65
C LYS A 58 -1.72 2.42 -0.76
N ASN A 59 -1.10 3.17 -1.66
CA ASN A 59 -1.46 4.57 -1.91
C ASN A 59 -2.86 4.71 -2.51
N LEU A 60 -3.37 3.67 -3.15
CA LEU A 60 -4.75 3.62 -3.64
C LEU A 60 -5.76 3.20 -2.58
N GLY A 61 -5.29 2.85 -1.39
CA GLY A 61 -6.15 2.47 -0.28
C GLY A 61 -6.43 0.99 -0.16
N LEU A 62 -5.69 0.14 -0.90
CA LEU A 62 -5.81 -1.30 -0.75
C LEU A 62 -5.16 -1.75 0.55
N GLN A 63 -5.76 -2.76 1.19
CA GLN A 63 -5.18 -3.40 2.35
C GLN A 63 -4.12 -4.42 1.94
N LEU A 64 -3.17 -4.71 2.82
CA LEU A 64 -2.11 -5.67 2.53
C LEU A 64 -2.66 -7.05 2.14
N LYS A 65 -3.72 -7.49 2.79
CA LYS A 65 -4.37 -8.76 2.45
C LYS A 65 -4.85 -8.77 1.00
N GLU A 66 -5.47 -7.68 0.56
CA GLU A 66 -5.94 -7.54 -0.81
C GLU A 66 -4.79 -7.56 -1.81
N ILE A 67 -3.70 -6.87 -1.48
CA ILE A 67 -2.49 -6.83 -2.31
C ILE A 67 -1.89 -8.22 -2.42
N ARG A 68 -1.78 -8.94 -1.30
CA ARG A 68 -1.25 -10.30 -1.28
C ARG A 68 -2.05 -11.24 -2.16
N ASP A 69 -3.37 -11.12 -2.14
CA ASP A 69 -4.26 -12.03 -2.83
C ASP A 69 -4.47 -11.68 -4.31
N MET A 70 -3.97 -10.53 -4.75
CA MET A 70 -4.17 -10.05 -6.12
C MET A 70 -3.60 -11.00 -7.18
N GLY A 71 -2.50 -11.69 -6.87
CA GLY A 71 -1.86 -12.59 -7.81
C GLY A 71 -2.75 -13.75 -8.25
N GLY A 72 -3.76 -14.11 -7.45
CA GLY A 72 -4.71 -15.17 -7.78
C GLY A 72 -5.97 -14.70 -8.47
N LEU A 73 -6.11 -13.40 -8.74
CA LEU A 73 -7.31 -12.84 -9.34
C LEU A 73 -7.23 -12.85 -10.87
N THR A 74 -8.38 -13.07 -11.51
CA THR A 74 -8.50 -12.88 -12.96
C THR A 74 -8.54 -11.40 -13.29
N PRO A 75 -8.30 -10.99 -14.55
CA PRO A 75 -8.43 -9.58 -14.94
C PRO A 75 -9.80 -8.98 -14.60
N VAL A 76 -10.87 -9.75 -14.74
CA VAL A 76 -12.21 -9.30 -14.38
C VAL A 76 -12.31 -9.03 -12.88
N GLN A 77 -11.77 -9.92 -12.05
CA GLN A 77 -11.75 -9.77 -10.61
C GLN A 77 -10.91 -8.59 -10.17
N HIS A 78 -9.77 -8.32 -10.82
CA HIS A 78 -8.97 -7.11 -10.61
C HIS A 78 -9.81 -5.85 -10.84
N GLY A 79 -10.52 -5.81 -11.98
CA GLY A 79 -11.39 -4.68 -12.31
C GLY A 79 -12.48 -4.46 -11.27
N GLN A 80 -13.08 -5.55 -10.78
CA GLN A 80 -14.12 -5.47 -9.74
C GLN A 80 -13.56 -4.92 -8.43
N LEU A 81 -12.37 -5.37 -8.02
CA LEU A 81 -11.72 -4.87 -6.82
C LEU A 81 -11.48 -3.36 -6.89
N PHE A 82 -10.93 -2.89 -8.01
CA PHE A 82 -10.66 -1.47 -8.20
C PHE A 82 -11.96 -0.64 -8.27
N ALA A 83 -12.99 -1.17 -8.92
CA ALA A 83 -14.29 -0.51 -8.96
C ALA A 83 -14.90 -0.36 -7.56
N GLU A 84 -14.77 -1.38 -6.72
CA GLU A 84 -15.21 -1.32 -5.33
C GLU A 84 -14.45 -0.25 -4.55
N LYS A 85 -13.13 -0.18 -4.73
CA LYS A 85 -12.30 0.84 -4.06
C LYS A 85 -12.69 2.25 -4.50
N LEU A 86 -12.94 2.44 -5.79
CA LEU A 86 -13.40 3.72 -6.31
C LEU A 86 -14.75 4.12 -5.69
N SER A 87 -15.68 3.17 -5.63
CA SER A 87 -17.00 3.40 -5.02
C SER A 87 -16.89 3.81 -3.54
N GLU A 88 -16.02 3.12 -2.78
CA GLU A 88 -15.76 3.45 -1.38
C GLU A 88 -15.23 4.88 -1.24
N LEU A 89 -14.29 5.27 -2.09
CA LEU A 89 -13.72 6.63 -2.07
C LEU A 89 -14.76 7.68 -2.42
N GLU A 90 -15.63 7.40 -3.40
CA GLU A 90 -16.71 8.31 -3.77
C GLU A 90 -17.69 8.51 -2.62
N GLN A 91 -18.01 7.45 -1.88
CA GLN A 91 -18.85 7.53 -0.70
C GLN A 91 -18.20 8.34 0.41
N GLN A 92 -16.91 8.12 0.65
CA GLN A 92 -16.14 8.90 1.63
C GLN A 92 -16.10 10.37 1.24
N GLN A 93 -15.93 10.66 -0.03
CA GLN A 93 -15.93 12.03 -0.54
C GLN A 93 -17.26 12.73 -0.28
N LYS A 94 -18.37 12.07 -0.54
CA LYS A 94 -19.71 12.61 -0.27
C LYS A 94 -19.92 12.89 1.21
N LEU A 95 -19.46 11.96 2.07
CA LEU A 95 -19.57 12.14 3.50
C LEU A 95 -18.76 13.33 3.99
N LEU A 96 -17.53 13.48 3.49
CA LEU A 96 -16.67 14.61 3.85
C LEU A 96 -17.28 15.94 3.39
N THR A 97 -17.80 15.99 2.17
CA THR A 97 -18.47 17.18 1.65
C THR A 97 -19.65 17.59 2.55
N HIS A 98 -20.45 16.62 2.95
CA HIS A 98 -21.59 16.86 3.83
C HIS A 98 -21.17 17.41 5.19
N ARG A 99 -20.13 16.82 5.79
CA ARG A 99 -19.58 17.30 7.07
C ARG A 99 -19.02 18.72 6.96
N MET A 100 -18.33 19.01 5.88
CA MET A 100 -17.79 20.34 5.64
C MET A 100 -18.91 21.39 5.52
N GLU A 101 -19.99 21.07 4.81
CA GLU A 101 -21.14 21.96 4.69
C GLU A 101 -21.79 22.24 6.03
N LYS A 102 -21.95 21.21 6.86
CA LYS A 102 -22.50 21.36 8.21
C LYS A 102 -21.62 22.29 9.06
N LEU A 103 -20.32 22.10 8.99
CA LEU A 103 -19.37 22.93 9.74
C LEU A 103 -19.42 24.39 9.27
N ARG A 104 -19.48 24.61 7.97
CA ARG A 104 -19.58 25.97 7.42
C ARG A 104 -20.85 26.68 7.90
N ARG A 105 -21.99 25.99 7.89
CA ARG A 105 -23.25 26.55 8.40
C ARG A 105 -23.14 26.88 9.88
N HIS A 106 -22.53 26.00 10.66
CA HIS A 106 -22.35 26.20 12.10
C HIS A 106 -21.43 27.39 12.39
N ILE A 107 -20.35 27.53 11.62
CA ILE A 107 -19.45 28.68 11.75
C ILE A 107 -20.20 29.97 11.46
N GLN A 108 -21.04 30.02 10.43
CA GLN A 108 -21.83 31.19 10.11
C GLN A 108 -22.82 31.53 11.22
N ALA A 109 -23.47 30.53 11.78
CA ALA A 109 -24.41 30.74 12.90
C ALA A 109 -23.70 31.32 14.12
N VAL A 110 -22.51 30.84 14.43
CA VAL A 110 -21.72 31.36 15.58
C VAL A 110 -21.28 32.79 15.32
N LYS A 111 -20.93 33.16 14.09
CA LYS A 111 -20.52 34.53 13.74
C LYS A 111 -21.66 35.56 13.90
N ILE A 112 -22.90 35.12 13.76
CA ILE A 112 -24.08 36.00 13.90
C ILE A 112 -24.35 36.30 15.38
N LEU A 113 -23.97 35.39 16.26
CA LEU A 113 -24.12 35.60 17.68
C LEU A 113 -23.10 36.60 18.22
#